data_bf6b515a0055f011e6ffe90e03a1d7e0
#
_entry.id   bf6b515a0055f011e6ffe90e03a1d7e0
#
_cell.length_a   1.000
_cell.length_b   1.000
_cell.length_c   1.000
_cell.angle_alpha   90.00
_cell.angle_beta   90.00
_cell.angle_gamma   90.00
#
_symmetry.space_group_name_H-M   'P 1'
#
loop_
_entity.id
_entity.type
_entity.pdbx_description
1 polymer ?
#
loop_
_entity_poly.entity_id
_entity_poly.type
_entity_poly.pdbx_seq_one_letter_code
_entity_poly.pdbx_strand_id
1 'polypeptide(L)'
;TIQDHNLTRRVMSKAVICAYARTPQGKFRGALSNYSATELGSKVVTNLMERVNLDPESGIVDQVYMGQVLQAGSGQAPARQVAINAGLPYSTPCTTINKVCGSSLKAVMIAASDIISGHANVVIAGGMESMSNAPYFIPNMNKGDDIEFKSLKSIMTHDGLTDAFDGTTMGMTGEIVSSEFNLSREQSDAYAVRSHALANAAWENGWLTNEVIEMDELSCDQGI
;
A
#
# COMPACT_ATOMS: atom_id res chain seq x y z
N THR A 1 -37.48 -11.80 -36.48
CA THR A 1 -37.22 -10.34 -36.39
C THR A 1 -36.42 -10.09 -35.12
N ILE A 2 -35.09 -9.97 -35.30
CA ILE A 2 -34.15 -9.54 -34.26
C ILE A 2 -34.38 -8.04 -34.15
N GLN A 3 -34.91 -7.58 -33.01
CA GLN A 3 -35.01 -6.16 -32.71
C GLN A 3 -33.61 -5.61 -32.58
N ASP A 4 -33.27 -4.60 -33.37
CA ASP A 4 -32.08 -3.76 -33.23
C ASP A 4 -32.02 -3.16 -31.81
N HIS A 5 -31.26 -3.78 -30.95
CA HIS A 5 -30.83 -3.12 -29.75
C HIS A 5 -29.81 -2.06 -30.17
N ASN A 6 -30.25 -0.83 -30.22
CA ASN A 6 -29.41 0.34 -30.24
C ASN A 6 -28.35 0.19 -29.09
N LEU A 7 -27.22 -0.35 -29.44
CA LEU A 7 -25.98 -0.23 -28.67
C LEU A 7 -25.60 1.23 -28.74
N THR A 8 -26.24 2.07 -27.93
CA THR A 8 -25.69 3.37 -27.60
C THR A 8 -24.24 3.12 -27.14
N ARG A 9 -23.29 3.57 -27.93
CA ARG A 9 -21.87 3.61 -27.56
C ARG A 9 -21.82 4.26 -26.19
N ARG A 10 -21.69 3.45 -25.13
CA ARG A 10 -21.41 3.93 -23.78
C ARG A 10 -20.11 4.69 -23.94
N VAL A 11 -20.14 6.01 -23.83
CA VAL A 11 -18.93 6.81 -23.72
C VAL A 11 -18.22 6.26 -22.51
N MET A 12 -17.11 5.55 -22.70
CA MET A 12 -16.33 5.03 -21.59
C MET A 12 -15.89 6.22 -20.75
N SER A 13 -16.36 6.29 -19.52
CA SER A 13 -15.91 7.30 -18.57
C SER A 13 -14.40 7.13 -18.37
N LYS A 14 -13.68 8.25 -18.32
CA LYS A 14 -12.25 8.22 -18.00
C LYS A 14 -12.12 8.26 -16.48
N ALA A 15 -11.36 7.32 -15.92
CA ALA A 15 -10.90 7.47 -14.54
C ALA A 15 -9.79 8.51 -14.50
N VAL A 16 -9.85 9.41 -13.52
CA VAL A 16 -8.86 10.46 -13.28
C VAL A 16 -8.44 10.45 -11.82
N ILE A 17 -7.21 10.82 -11.54
CA ILE A 17 -6.71 11.01 -10.18
C ILE A 17 -6.98 12.47 -9.79
N CYS A 18 -7.84 12.70 -8.78
CA CYS A 18 -8.21 14.03 -8.32
C CYS A 18 -7.29 14.53 -7.21
N ALA A 19 -6.78 13.62 -6.38
CA ALA A 19 -5.89 13.96 -5.27
C ALA A 19 -5.00 12.77 -4.93
N TYR A 20 -3.89 13.06 -4.26
CA TYR A 20 -2.97 12.06 -3.74
C TYR A 20 -2.30 12.55 -2.47
N ALA A 21 -1.93 11.62 -1.60
CA ALA A 21 -1.20 11.87 -0.36
C ALA A 21 -0.47 10.60 0.07
N ARG A 22 0.61 10.76 0.83
CA ARG A 22 1.31 9.67 1.49
C ARG A 22 1.94 10.13 2.81
N THR A 23 2.24 9.18 3.69
CA THR A 23 3.14 9.45 4.82
C THR A 23 4.56 9.68 4.32
N PRO A 24 5.44 10.29 5.13
CA PRO A 24 6.87 10.12 4.94
C PRO A 24 7.24 8.63 4.95
N GLN A 25 8.35 8.27 4.31
CA GLN A 25 8.92 6.92 4.36
C GLN A 25 9.75 6.77 5.65
N GLY A 26 9.24 5.98 6.60
CA GLY A 26 9.96 5.69 7.85
C GLY A 26 10.94 4.54 7.68
N LYS A 27 12.08 4.58 8.39
CA LYS A 27 12.98 3.44 8.52
C LYS A 27 12.33 2.32 9.32
N PHE A 28 12.73 1.08 9.05
CA PHE A 28 12.35 -0.06 9.88
C PHE A 28 12.74 0.19 11.34
N ARG A 29 11.77 0.06 12.25
CA ARG A 29 11.87 0.40 13.67
C ARG A 29 12.30 1.87 13.94
N GLY A 30 12.01 2.76 12.99
CA GLY A 30 12.27 4.19 13.08
C GLY A 30 11.09 5.00 13.63
N ALA A 31 11.00 6.27 13.27
CA ALA A 31 10.07 7.25 13.83
C ALA A 31 8.60 6.83 13.74
N LEU A 32 8.19 6.13 12.66
CA LEU A 32 6.81 5.69 12.46
C LEU A 32 6.50 4.30 13.04
N SER A 33 7.43 3.68 13.79
CA SER A 33 7.25 2.32 14.32
C SER A 33 6.13 2.17 15.35
N ASN A 34 5.67 3.25 15.94
CA ASN A 34 4.55 3.24 16.89
C ASN A 34 3.17 3.19 16.20
N TYR A 35 3.13 3.36 14.88
CA TYR A 35 1.88 3.33 14.12
C TYR A 35 1.67 1.95 13.48
N SER A 36 0.47 1.42 13.64
CA SER A 36 0.00 0.27 12.84
C SER A 36 -0.20 0.68 11.38
N ALA A 37 -0.29 -0.30 10.49
CA ALA A 37 -0.57 -0.04 9.07
C ALA A 37 -1.92 0.70 8.89
N THR A 38 -2.95 0.33 9.65
CA THR A 38 -4.28 0.94 9.57
C THR A 38 -4.30 2.37 10.11
N GLU A 39 -3.53 2.70 11.13
CA GLU A 39 -3.38 4.08 11.62
C GLU A 39 -2.68 4.97 10.59
N LEU A 40 -1.60 4.49 9.97
CA LEU A 40 -0.92 5.22 8.88
C LEU A 40 -1.88 5.46 7.72
N GLY A 41 -2.61 4.43 7.29
CA GLY A 41 -3.59 4.54 6.22
C GLY A 41 -4.71 5.53 6.55
N SER A 42 -5.22 5.52 7.79
CA SER A 42 -6.28 6.43 8.24
C SER A 42 -5.83 7.89 8.18
N LYS A 43 -4.62 8.20 8.69
CA LYS A 43 -4.05 9.56 8.63
C LYS A 43 -3.94 10.08 7.20
N VAL A 44 -3.51 9.23 6.27
CA VAL A 44 -3.42 9.60 4.85
C VAL A 44 -4.79 9.84 4.24
N VAL A 45 -5.77 8.98 4.50
CA VAL A 45 -7.12 9.12 3.93
C VAL A 45 -7.82 10.35 4.50
N THR A 46 -7.68 10.64 5.80
CA THR A 46 -8.19 11.88 6.41
C THR A 46 -7.59 13.11 5.72
N ASN A 47 -6.26 13.18 5.63
CA ASN A 47 -5.59 14.31 5.00
C ASN A 47 -5.94 14.45 3.50
N LEU A 48 -6.10 13.33 2.79
CA LEU A 48 -6.52 13.31 1.39
C LEU A 48 -7.89 13.97 1.21
N MET A 49 -8.86 13.63 2.07
CA MET A 49 -10.21 14.22 2.02
C MET A 49 -10.20 15.72 2.38
N GLU A 50 -9.41 16.11 3.38
CA GLU A 50 -9.23 17.52 3.74
C GLU A 50 -8.66 18.34 2.57
N ARG A 51 -7.68 17.84 1.85
CA ARG A 51 -7.06 18.52 0.68
C ARG A 51 -8.05 18.86 -0.43
N VAL A 52 -9.10 18.05 -0.57
CA VAL A 52 -10.13 18.28 -1.60
C VAL A 52 -11.43 18.81 -1.02
N ASN A 53 -11.43 19.21 0.25
CA ASN A 53 -12.62 19.68 0.97
C ASN A 53 -13.79 18.68 0.88
N LEU A 54 -13.51 17.41 0.95
CA LEU A 54 -14.49 16.33 0.94
C LEU A 54 -14.96 16.05 2.37
N ASP A 55 -16.24 16.25 2.62
CA ASP A 55 -16.86 15.81 3.87
C ASP A 55 -16.92 14.28 3.90
N PRO A 56 -16.26 13.61 4.85
CA PRO A 56 -16.28 12.16 4.96
C PRO A 56 -17.69 11.58 5.03
N GLU A 57 -18.60 12.24 5.74
CA GLU A 57 -19.99 11.78 5.95
C GLU A 57 -20.91 12.04 4.75
N SER A 58 -20.44 12.73 3.72
CA SER A 58 -21.23 13.07 2.52
C SER A 58 -21.79 11.87 1.75
N GLY A 59 -21.22 10.69 1.95
CA GLY A 59 -21.58 9.48 1.20
C GLY A 59 -21.14 9.49 -0.28
N ILE A 60 -20.28 10.44 -0.68
CA ILE A 60 -19.78 10.55 -2.07
C ILE A 60 -18.80 9.42 -2.41
N VAL A 61 -18.06 8.89 -1.42
CA VAL A 61 -17.09 7.81 -1.65
C VAL A 61 -17.82 6.48 -1.78
N ASP A 62 -17.84 5.93 -2.99
CA ASP A 62 -18.51 4.67 -3.30
C ASP A 62 -17.75 3.43 -2.82
N GLN A 63 -16.41 3.48 -2.82
CA GLN A 63 -15.56 2.33 -2.50
C GLN A 63 -14.23 2.77 -1.89
N VAL A 64 -13.65 1.92 -1.02
CA VAL A 64 -12.28 2.06 -0.51
C VAL A 64 -11.49 0.77 -0.76
N TYR A 65 -10.38 0.88 -1.49
CA TYR A 65 -9.47 -0.23 -1.78
C TYR A 65 -8.09 0.06 -1.18
N MET A 66 -7.67 -0.74 -0.19
CA MET A 66 -6.35 -0.60 0.43
C MET A 66 -5.53 -1.87 0.29
N GLY A 67 -4.34 -1.72 -0.30
CA GLY A 67 -3.35 -2.79 -0.34
C GLY A 67 -2.67 -2.97 1.01
N GLN A 68 -2.49 -4.21 1.44
CA GLN A 68 -1.66 -4.58 2.58
C GLN A 68 -1.16 -6.01 2.41
N VAL A 69 0.12 -6.24 2.64
CA VAL A 69 0.75 -7.56 2.53
C VAL A 69 0.73 -8.27 3.88
N LEU A 70 1.22 -7.62 4.92
CA LEU A 70 1.45 -8.19 6.23
C LEU A 70 0.21 -7.98 7.13
N GLN A 71 -0.86 -8.71 6.84
CA GLN A 71 -2.17 -8.50 7.46
C GLN A 71 -2.33 -9.19 8.82
N ALA A 72 -1.46 -10.15 9.16
CA ALA A 72 -1.54 -10.85 10.44
C ALA A 72 -1.42 -9.86 11.61
N GLY A 73 -2.34 -9.96 12.57
CA GLY A 73 -2.39 -9.06 13.72
C GLY A 73 -3.02 -7.69 13.46
N SER A 74 -3.35 -7.35 12.21
CA SER A 74 -4.00 -6.06 11.88
C SER A 74 -5.50 -6.00 12.22
N GLY A 75 -6.08 -7.09 12.69
CA GLY A 75 -7.52 -7.20 12.96
C GLY A 75 -8.34 -7.47 11.70
N GLN A 76 -9.66 -7.40 11.82
CA GLN A 76 -10.56 -7.67 10.71
C GLN A 76 -10.57 -6.53 9.70
N ALA A 77 -10.57 -6.87 8.40
CA ALA A 77 -10.81 -5.95 7.29
C ALA A 77 -10.02 -4.63 7.40
N PRO A 78 -8.68 -4.65 7.30
CA PRO A 78 -7.85 -3.46 7.50
C PRO A 78 -8.27 -2.23 6.68
N ALA A 79 -8.68 -2.39 5.42
CA ALA A 79 -9.20 -1.29 4.61
C ALA A 79 -10.45 -0.63 5.24
N ARG A 80 -11.31 -1.44 5.89
CA ARG A 80 -12.48 -0.93 6.58
C ARG A 80 -12.11 -0.15 7.83
N GLN A 81 -11.09 -0.61 8.58
CA GLN A 81 -10.58 0.15 9.73
C GLN A 81 -10.08 1.53 9.29
N VAL A 82 -9.34 1.58 8.17
CA VAL A 82 -8.88 2.85 7.57
C VAL A 82 -10.06 3.77 7.27
N ALA A 83 -11.06 3.27 6.56
CA ALA A 83 -12.21 4.07 6.16
C ALA A 83 -12.97 4.64 7.35
N ILE A 84 -13.30 3.80 8.34
CA ILE A 84 -14.05 4.21 9.52
C ILE A 84 -13.24 5.18 10.39
N ASN A 85 -11.96 4.91 10.61
CA ASN A 85 -11.09 5.80 11.39
C ASN A 85 -10.84 7.15 10.68
N ALA A 86 -10.98 7.20 9.37
CA ALA A 86 -10.93 8.44 8.59
C ALA A 86 -12.28 9.18 8.53
N GLY A 87 -13.33 8.65 9.18
CA GLY A 87 -14.63 9.30 9.28
C GLY A 87 -15.63 8.93 8.18
N LEU A 88 -15.30 7.96 7.30
CA LEU A 88 -16.24 7.52 6.27
C LEU A 88 -17.41 6.73 6.88
N PRO A 89 -18.62 6.79 6.27
CA PRO A 89 -19.80 6.09 6.77
C PRO A 89 -19.62 4.57 6.84
N TYR A 90 -20.28 3.93 7.80
CA TYR A 90 -20.34 2.47 7.91
C TYR A 90 -20.89 1.78 6.65
N SER A 91 -21.64 2.48 5.83
CA SER A 91 -22.19 1.99 4.54
C SER A 91 -21.16 1.93 3.43
N THR A 92 -20.01 2.60 3.55
CA THR A 92 -18.96 2.60 2.51
C THR A 92 -18.31 1.21 2.41
N PRO A 93 -18.40 0.53 1.26
CA PRO A 93 -17.75 -0.75 1.04
C PRO A 93 -16.23 -0.60 1.04
N CYS A 94 -15.54 -1.57 1.67
CA CYS A 94 -14.09 -1.52 1.80
C CYS A 94 -13.47 -2.90 1.52
N THR A 95 -12.39 -2.94 0.76
CA THR A 95 -11.68 -4.19 0.43
C THR A 95 -10.19 -4.05 0.64
N THR A 96 -9.62 -5.00 1.39
CA THR A 96 -8.16 -5.14 1.53
C THR A 96 -7.64 -6.06 0.45
N ILE A 97 -6.58 -5.65 -0.25
CA ILE A 97 -6.02 -6.35 -1.40
C ILE A 97 -4.59 -6.76 -1.08
N ASN A 98 -4.25 -8.00 -1.38
CA ASN A 98 -2.88 -8.48 -1.35
C ASN A 98 -2.45 -8.96 -2.74
N LYS A 99 -1.49 -8.27 -3.31
CA LYS A 99 -0.72 -8.64 -4.50
C LYS A 99 0.77 -8.36 -4.25
N VAL A 100 1.23 -8.74 -3.08
CA VAL A 100 2.57 -8.47 -2.57
C VAL A 100 2.95 -6.99 -2.79
N CYS A 101 4.15 -6.66 -3.27
CA CYS A 101 4.61 -5.26 -3.48
C CYS A 101 3.73 -4.45 -4.45
N GLY A 102 2.92 -5.10 -5.29
CA GLY A 102 1.98 -4.47 -6.22
C GLY A 102 0.58 -4.23 -5.67
N SER A 103 0.33 -4.39 -4.36
CA SER A 103 -1.01 -4.36 -3.77
C SER A 103 -1.71 -3.02 -3.95
N SER A 104 -1.06 -1.91 -3.62
CA SER A 104 -1.63 -0.56 -3.77
C SER A 104 -1.84 -0.17 -5.23
N LEU A 105 -0.91 -0.53 -6.12
CA LEU A 105 -1.10 -0.31 -7.56
C LEU A 105 -2.30 -1.13 -8.08
N LYS A 106 -2.47 -2.36 -7.59
CA LYS A 106 -3.64 -3.18 -7.94
C LYS A 106 -4.95 -2.56 -7.43
N ALA A 107 -4.94 -1.95 -6.25
CA ALA A 107 -6.08 -1.18 -5.73
C ALA A 107 -6.47 -0.04 -6.68
N VAL A 108 -5.51 0.74 -7.15
CA VAL A 108 -5.74 1.81 -8.14
C VAL A 108 -6.29 1.26 -9.47
N MET A 109 -5.77 0.12 -9.94
CA MET A 109 -6.26 -0.51 -11.16
C MET A 109 -7.71 -0.98 -11.03
N ILE A 110 -8.11 -1.53 -9.88
CA ILE A 110 -9.49 -1.95 -9.61
C ILE A 110 -10.39 -0.72 -9.57
N ALA A 111 -10.00 0.33 -8.83
CA ALA A 111 -10.74 1.59 -8.77
C ALA A 111 -10.98 2.19 -10.16
N ALA A 112 -9.95 2.23 -11.00
CA ALA A 112 -10.08 2.70 -12.37
C ALA A 112 -11.07 1.84 -13.19
N SER A 113 -11.03 0.52 -13.02
CA SER A 113 -11.96 -0.40 -13.70
C SER A 113 -13.40 -0.17 -13.26
N ASP A 114 -13.66 0.03 -11.97
CA ASP A 114 -15.00 0.28 -11.44
C ASP A 114 -15.58 1.60 -11.96
N ILE A 115 -14.76 2.66 -12.01
CA ILE A 115 -15.15 3.96 -12.56
C ILE A 115 -15.46 3.83 -14.07
N ILE A 116 -14.59 3.19 -14.82
CA ILE A 116 -14.77 3.01 -16.28
C ILE A 116 -16.01 2.16 -16.60
N SER A 117 -16.28 1.14 -15.78
CA SER A 117 -17.45 0.27 -15.95
C SER A 117 -18.76 0.89 -15.42
N GLY A 118 -18.66 2.00 -14.68
CA GLY A 118 -19.81 2.70 -14.07
C GLY A 118 -20.34 2.02 -12.80
N HIS A 119 -19.52 1.20 -12.13
CA HIS A 119 -19.84 0.62 -10.83
C HIS A 119 -19.58 1.59 -9.67
N ALA A 120 -18.71 2.56 -9.88
CA ALA A 120 -18.40 3.62 -8.93
C ALA A 120 -18.12 4.94 -9.65
N ASN A 121 -18.25 6.06 -8.93
CA ASN A 121 -17.90 7.40 -9.41
C ASN A 121 -16.70 7.96 -8.66
N VAL A 122 -16.62 7.73 -7.35
CA VAL A 122 -15.54 8.21 -6.47
C VAL A 122 -15.01 7.06 -5.66
N VAL A 123 -13.71 6.78 -5.79
CA VAL A 123 -13.04 5.68 -5.11
C VAL A 123 -11.76 6.18 -4.43
N ILE A 124 -11.55 5.78 -3.20
CA ILE A 124 -10.26 5.93 -2.51
C ILE A 124 -9.48 4.63 -2.71
N ALA A 125 -8.29 4.74 -3.28
CA ALA A 125 -7.44 3.58 -3.55
C ALA A 125 -5.98 3.86 -3.16
N GLY A 126 -5.36 2.94 -2.46
CA GLY A 126 -3.98 3.08 -2.02
C GLY A 126 -3.46 1.83 -1.35
N GLY A 127 -2.55 2.01 -0.41
CA GLY A 127 -2.02 0.92 0.40
C GLY A 127 -1.36 1.44 1.67
N MET A 128 -1.09 0.52 2.55
CA MET A 128 -0.53 0.76 3.87
C MET A 128 0.33 -0.43 4.27
N GLU A 129 1.42 -0.18 4.97
CA GLU A 129 2.24 -1.25 5.54
C GLU A 129 3.00 -0.73 6.76
N SER A 130 3.11 -1.55 7.79
CA SER A 130 3.96 -1.29 8.95
C SER A 130 4.83 -2.52 9.22
N MET A 131 5.95 -2.61 8.53
CA MET A 131 6.87 -3.75 8.65
C MET A 131 7.44 -3.87 10.07
N SER A 132 7.58 -2.75 10.77
CA SER A 132 8.04 -2.71 12.17
C SER A 132 7.09 -3.43 13.14
N ASN A 133 5.79 -3.47 12.81
CA ASN A 133 4.74 -4.09 13.62
C ASN A 133 4.29 -5.45 13.08
N ALA A 134 4.97 -5.99 12.05
CA ALA A 134 4.68 -7.32 11.55
C ALA A 134 4.98 -8.39 12.62
N PRO A 135 4.00 -9.23 12.97
CA PRO A 135 4.17 -10.21 14.04
C PRO A 135 5.02 -11.40 13.61
N TYR A 136 5.31 -12.23 14.59
CA TYR A 136 5.79 -13.60 14.38
C TYR A 136 4.63 -14.59 14.54
N PHE A 137 4.70 -15.72 13.87
CA PHE A 137 3.72 -16.79 14.00
C PHE A 137 4.40 -18.13 14.25
N ILE A 138 3.65 -19.07 14.78
CA ILE A 138 4.04 -20.46 14.98
C ILE A 138 3.18 -21.30 14.04
N PRO A 139 3.78 -22.01 13.07
CA PRO A 139 3.02 -22.88 12.20
C PRO A 139 2.54 -24.13 12.94
N ASN A 140 1.32 -24.58 12.62
CA ASN A 140 0.76 -25.87 13.06
C ASN A 140 0.73 -26.12 14.58
N MET A 141 0.59 -25.06 15.37
CA MET A 141 0.47 -25.20 16.82
C MET A 141 -0.91 -25.73 17.21
N ASN A 142 -0.96 -26.79 18.03
CA ASN A 142 -2.17 -27.30 18.63
C ASN A 142 -2.30 -26.83 20.09
N LYS A 143 -3.53 -26.91 20.62
CA LYS A 143 -3.78 -26.57 22.02
C LYS A 143 -3.02 -27.55 22.93
N GLY A 144 -2.13 -27.06 23.77
CA GLY A 144 -1.31 -27.84 24.70
C GLY A 144 0.12 -28.10 24.22
N ASP A 145 0.49 -27.66 23.03
CA ASP A 145 1.88 -27.72 22.57
C ASP A 145 2.74 -26.72 23.34
N ASP A 146 3.97 -27.09 23.67
CA ASP A 146 4.96 -26.19 24.24
C ASP A 146 5.51 -25.22 23.16
N ILE A 147 5.64 -23.96 23.52
CA ILE A 147 6.16 -22.93 22.62
C ILE A 147 7.68 -22.91 22.66
N GLU A 148 8.32 -23.26 21.57
CA GLU A 148 9.76 -23.08 21.38
C GLU A 148 10.06 -21.80 20.58
N PHE A 149 10.87 -20.90 21.11
CA PHE A 149 11.25 -19.64 20.45
C PHE A 149 11.82 -19.83 19.06
N LYS A 150 12.58 -20.90 18.85
CA LYS A 150 13.16 -21.25 17.52
C LYS A 150 12.12 -21.63 16.45
N SER A 151 10.86 -21.93 16.86
CA SER A 151 9.78 -22.25 15.92
C SER A 151 9.05 -21.01 15.40
N LEU A 152 9.34 -19.82 15.95
CA LEU A 152 8.77 -18.57 15.52
C LEU A 152 9.26 -18.18 14.13
N LYS A 153 8.33 -17.87 13.22
CA LYS A 153 8.60 -17.34 11.88
C LYS A 153 8.12 -15.90 11.77
N SER A 154 8.97 -15.03 11.24
CA SER A 154 8.59 -13.65 10.94
C SER A 154 7.63 -13.61 9.76
N ILE A 155 6.46 -13.01 9.94
CA ILE A 155 5.52 -12.75 8.84
C ILE A 155 6.17 -11.88 7.76
N MET A 156 6.96 -10.87 8.15
CA MET A 156 7.66 -10.01 7.20
C MET A 156 8.56 -10.81 6.27
N THR A 157 9.37 -11.72 6.81
CA THR A 157 10.27 -12.54 6.00
C THR A 157 9.50 -13.61 5.24
N HIS A 158 8.59 -14.33 5.89
CA HIS A 158 7.91 -15.47 5.33
C HIS A 158 6.91 -15.09 4.22
N ASP A 159 6.04 -14.12 4.50
CA ASP A 159 4.93 -13.78 3.60
C ASP A 159 5.28 -12.63 2.63
N GLY A 160 6.27 -11.80 2.98
CA GLY A 160 6.61 -10.61 2.21
C GLY A 160 7.92 -10.68 1.42
N LEU A 161 8.95 -11.36 1.94
CA LEU A 161 10.31 -11.27 1.42
C LEU A 161 10.95 -12.61 1.01
N THR A 162 10.17 -13.68 1.02
CA THR A 162 10.63 -15.02 0.60
C THR A 162 9.74 -15.54 -0.51
N ASP A 163 10.34 -16.06 -1.57
CA ASP A 163 9.61 -16.71 -2.66
C ASP A 163 8.90 -17.96 -2.13
N ALA A 164 7.62 -18.11 -2.46
CA ALA A 164 6.80 -19.21 -1.95
C ALA A 164 7.05 -20.56 -2.64
N PHE A 165 7.73 -20.55 -3.79
CA PHE A 165 7.94 -21.76 -4.60
C PHE A 165 9.28 -22.42 -4.32
N ASP A 166 10.36 -21.62 -4.19
CA ASP A 166 11.70 -22.14 -4.00
C ASP A 166 12.37 -21.72 -2.68
N GLY A 167 11.73 -20.84 -1.90
CA GLY A 167 12.26 -20.34 -0.63
C GLY A 167 13.37 -19.29 -0.77
N THR A 168 13.62 -18.80 -1.98
CA THR A 168 14.62 -17.78 -2.25
C THR A 168 14.20 -16.43 -1.64
N THR A 169 15.12 -15.75 -0.96
CA THR A 169 14.85 -14.40 -0.46
C THR A 169 14.89 -13.37 -1.61
N MET A 170 14.16 -12.26 -1.46
CA MET A 170 14.13 -11.20 -2.48
C MET A 170 15.52 -10.61 -2.78
N GLY A 171 16.42 -10.57 -1.79
CA GLY A 171 17.82 -10.21 -2.02
C GLY A 171 18.55 -11.18 -2.95
N MET A 172 18.36 -12.48 -2.73
CA MET A 172 18.94 -13.51 -3.61
C MET A 172 18.34 -13.48 -5.01
N THR A 173 17.04 -13.18 -5.15
CA THR A 173 16.42 -12.95 -6.46
C THR A 173 17.13 -11.81 -7.22
N GLY A 174 17.51 -10.73 -6.52
CA GLY A 174 18.33 -9.65 -7.10
C GLY A 174 19.69 -10.14 -7.61
N GLU A 175 20.38 -11.01 -6.87
CA GLU A 175 21.66 -11.62 -7.30
C GLU A 175 21.47 -12.53 -8.53
N ILE A 176 20.39 -13.31 -8.57
CA ILE A 176 20.05 -14.16 -9.73
C ILE A 176 19.84 -13.30 -10.98
N VAL A 177 19.05 -12.22 -10.87
CA VAL A 177 18.82 -11.27 -11.97
C VAL A 177 20.11 -10.61 -12.41
N SER A 178 20.94 -10.16 -11.46
CA SER A 178 22.24 -9.56 -11.77
C SER A 178 23.15 -10.52 -12.53
N SER A 179 23.17 -11.78 -12.15
CA SER A 179 23.94 -12.83 -12.84
C SER A 179 23.39 -13.13 -14.25
N GLU A 180 22.07 -13.26 -14.39
CA GLU A 180 21.41 -13.57 -15.66
C GLU A 180 21.61 -12.46 -16.71
N PHE A 181 21.55 -11.20 -16.28
CA PHE A 181 21.72 -10.03 -17.15
C PHE A 181 23.14 -9.49 -17.18
N ASN A 182 24.11 -10.17 -16.55
CA ASN A 182 25.51 -9.76 -16.47
C ASN A 182 25.70 -8.32 -15.95
N LEU A 183 24.96 -7.95 -14.92
CA LEU A 183 25.08 -6.65 -14.28
C LEU A 183 26.28 -6.66 -13.33
N SER A 184 27.19 -5.68 -13.51
CA SER A 184 28.36 -5.55 -12.62
C SER A 184 27.99 -4.87 -11.30
N ARG A 185 28.86 -5.04 -10.29
CA ARG A 185 28.73 -4.35 -9.02
C ARG A 185 28.75 -2.83 -9.21
N GLU A 186 29.60 -2.32 -10.07
CA GLU A 186 29.74 -0.91 -10.39
C GLU A 186 28.47 -0.33 -11.00
N GLN A 187 27.80 -1.08 -11.89
CA GLN A 187 26.52 -0.68 -12.47
C GLN A 187 25.42 -0.60 -11.40
N SER A 188 25.35 -1.58 -10.49
CA SER A 188 24.41 -1.60 -9.39
C SER A 188 24.64 -0.45 -8.43
N ASP A 189 25.90 -0.19 -8.05
CA ASP A 189 26.27 0.91 -7.16
C ASP A 189 25.98 2.28 -7.80
N ALA A 190 26.28 2.46 -9.08
CA ALA A 190 25.97 3.69 -9.82
C ALA A 190 24.45 3.96 -9.88
N TYR A 191 23.63 2.90 -10.05
CA TYR A 191 22.19 3.03 -10.01
C TYR A 191 21.68 3.44 -8.61
N ALA A 192 22.23 2.83 -7.55
CA ALA A 192 21.88 3.17 -6.18
C ALA A 192 22.23 4.64 -5.84
N VAL A 193 23.44 5.08 -6.17
CA VAL A 193 23.88 6.47 -6.00
C VAL A 193 22.96 7.44 -6.73
N ARG A 194 22.62 7.12 -8.00
CA ARG A 194 21.67 7.93 -8.78
C ARG A 194 20.29 8.00 -8.11
N SER A 195 19.79 6.88 -7.58
CA SER A 195 18.48 6.83 -6.90
C SER A 195 18.45 7.76 -5.68
N HIS A 196 19.47 7.70 -4.83
CA HIS A 196 19.60 8.59 -3.67
C HIS A 196 19.74 10.06 -4.09
N ALA A 197 20.57 10.35 -5.08
CA ALA A 197 20.76 11.72 -5.58
C ALA A 197 19.45 12.33 -6.11
N LEU A 198 18.63 11.54 -6.83
CA LEU A 198 17.34 12.00 -7.35
C LEU A 198 16.32 12.24 -6.22
N ALA A 199 16.27 11.36 -5.21
CA ALA A 199 15.40 11.52 -4.07
C ALA A 199 15.77 12.77 -3.25
N ASN A 200 17.06 12.98 -2.99
CA ASN A 200 17.55 14.17 -2.31
C ASN A 200 17.20 15.45 -3.08
N ALA A 201 17.47 15.47 -4.38
CA ALA A 201 17.12 16.62 -5.24
C ALA A 201 15.60 16.88 -5.25
N ALA A 202 14.76 15.85 -5.22
CA ALA A 202 13.31 16.01 -5.15
C ALA A 202 12.86 16.71 -3.86
N TRP A 203 13.49 16.38 -2.72
CA TRP A 203 13.26 17.07 -1.45
C TRP A 203 13.77 18.51 -1.48
N GLU A 204 15.01 18.74 -1.90
CA GLU A 204 15.63 20.07 -1.98
C GLU A 204 14.84 21.04 -2.87
N ASN A 205 14.27 20.53 -3.97
CA ASN A 205 13.44 21.32 -4.89
C ASN A 205 11.96 21.43 -4.45
N GLY A 206 11.56 20.84 -3.32
CA GLY A 206 10.21 20.90 -2.81
C GLY A 206 9.17 20.11 -3.64
N TRP A 207 9.59 19.20 -4.52
CA TRP A 207 8.67 18.45 -5.39
C TRP A 207 7.79 17.47 -4.62
N LEU A 208 8.25 17.02 -3.45
CA LEU A 208 7.54 16.07 -2.60
C LEU A 208 6.62 16.73 -1.55
N THR A 209 6.74 18.04 -1.36
CA THR A 209 6.01 18.78 -0.31
C THR A 209 4.49 18.63 -0.41
N ASN A 210 3.97 18.56 -1.64
CA ASN A 210 2.52 18.48 -1.85
C ASN A 210 1.97 17.05 -1.75
N GLU A 211 2.79 16.03 -1.70
CA GLU A 211 2.31 14.65 -1.56
C GLU A 211 2.46 14.11 -0.14
N VAL A 212 3.47 14.56 0.59
CA VAL A 212 3.76 14.09 1.95
C VAL A 212 2.88 14.82 2.96
N ILE A 213 2.23 14.06 3.84
CA ILE A 213 1.49 14.63 4.98
C ILE A 213 2.45 14.89 6.15
N GLU A 214 2.14 15.86 6.98
CA GLU A 214 2.86 16.06 8.24
C GLU A 214 2.56 14.91 9.21
N MET A 215 3.62 14.41 9.82
CA MET A 215 3.56 13.47 10.94
C MET A 215 4.37 14.08 12.07
N ASP A 216 3.88 13.99 13.30
CA ASP A 216 4.51 14.62 14.48
C ASP A 216 5.98 14.17 14.65
N GLU A 217 6.26 12.93 14.30
CA GLU A 217 7.55 12.29 14.50
C GLU A 217 8.46 12.37 13.27
N LEU A 218 7.91 12.71 12.10
CA LEU A 218 8.66 12.65 10.85
C LEU A 218 8.04 13.55 9.77
N SER A 219 8.79 14.55 9.32
CA SER A 219 8.35 15.51 8.30
C SER A 219 8.89 15.22 6.89
N CYS A 220 9.88 14.33 6.74
CA CYS A 220 10.50 13.98 5.48
C CYS A 220 10.87 12.51 5.42
N ASP A 221 11.12 11.99 4.21
CA ASP A 221 11.54 10.61 4.04
C ASP A 221 12.88 10.33 4.73
N GLN A 222 12.96 9.20 5.40
CA GLN A 222 14.19 8.70 6.00
C GLN A 222 14.93 7.76 5.05
N GLY A 223 16.27 7.79 5.10
CA GLY A 223 17.09 6.85 4.32
C GLY A 223 17.47 7.32 2.93
N ILE A 224 17.29 8.60 2.65
CA ILE A 224 17.80 9.27 1.45
C ILE A 224 19.26 9.64 1.61
#